data_0516c4a38175b3960ab1823e3860ba81
#
_entry.id   0516c4a38175b3960ab1823e3860ba81
#
_cell.length_a   1.000
_cell.length_b   1.000
_cell.length_c   1.000
_cell.angle_alpha   90.00
_cell.angle_beta   90.00
_cell.angle_gamma   90.00
#
_symmetry.space_group_name_H-M   'P 1'
#
loop_
_entity.id
_entity.type
_entity.pdbx_description
1 polymer ?
#
loop_
_entity_poly.entity_id
_entity_poly.type
_entity_poly.pdbx_seq_one_letter_code
_entity_poly.pdbx_strand_id
1 'polypeptide(L)'
;MILFGDSQQSDVDLAVIGAGLAGTGFAASLRQRGFEGTILLFEAGRGPGGRAATRRRRDDLQWRLDHGAPCFSFSQAPQGPLADLWNPLLEQGIVQPDCGLVVGLNETGCLVDPPDHPLLQGPRFRGVPTMASVPEALLKLAGANTRGVFGERISSLRRENGWWCFSGQLRARSLVVTGNLLAHPRSLAMLGWHDVPLRSAVPLNLDLTLDAALERIREMYASVRWNLMLDFPCFPEELPRQIWLTSDAQEKFGIERIVLHRQQDRRLGLVVHGLDDGSPITPASQPRLLLEQESRQRKALAELLLPWPELAQALPMARSLGVMRWGASQPLDAPLPPSLQWCQPSAVGFCGDWIAGPGFGMAEGALQSAVDLAAQWI
;
A
#
# COMPACT_ATOMS: atom_id res chain seq x y z
N MET A 1 16.23 -12.20 -12.52
CA MET A 1 15.83 -12.58 -13.90
C MET A 1 15.68 -14.09 -13.90
N ILE A 2 14.48 -14.59 -13.64
CA ILE A 2 14.19 -16.02 -13.74
C ILE A 2 13.83 -16.23 -15.20
N LEU A 3 14.75 -16.87 -15.92
CA LEU A 3 14.54 -17.31 -17.29
C LEU A 3 13.44 -18.36 -17.26
N PHE A 4 12.31 -18.06 -17.89
CA PHE A 4 11.38 -19.10 -18.32
C PHE A 4 12.11 -19.91 -19.40
N GLY A 5 12.55 -21.10 -19.03
CA GLY A 5 13.08 -22.06 -19.98
C GLY A 5 12.00 -22.41 -20.98
N ASP A 6 12.41 -22.44 -22.26
CA ASP A 6 11.70 -22.93 -23.44
C ASP A 6 10.16 -22.82 -23.53
N SER A 7 9.71 -21.91 -24.40
CA SER A 7 8.55 -21.95 -25.33
C SER A 7 7.23 -22.63 -24.93
N GLN A 8 6.94 -22.94 -23.66
CA GLN A 8 5.59 -23.37 -23.26
C GLN A 8 4.79 -22.17 -22.71
N GLN A 9 3.65 -21.91 -23.35
CA GLN A 9 2.63 -20.99 -22.87
C GLN A 9 2.19 -21.42 -21.46
N SER A 10 2.39 -20.53 -20.47
CA SER A 10 2.04 -20.83 -19.07
C SER A 10 0.65 -20.31 -18.78
N ASP A 11 -0.31 -21.23 -18.71
CA ASP A 11 -1.71 -20.92 -18.36
C ASP A 11 -1.90 -21.04 -16.84
N VAL A 12 -2.56 -20.05 -16.25
CA VAL A 12 -2.97 -20.06 -14.85
C VAL A 12 -4.47 -19.78 -14.73
N ASP A 13 -5.09 -20.21 -13.64
CA ASP A 13 -6.52 -20.00 -13.44
C ASP A 13 -6.80 -18.54 -13.06
N LEU A 14 -5.90 -17.94 -12.29
CA LEU A 14 -6.08 -16.61 -11.74
C LEU A 14 -4.77 -15.81 -11.70
N ALA A 15 -4.81 -14.58 -12.23
CA ALA A 15 -3.77 -13.57 -12.03
C ALA A 15 -4.27 -12.49 -11.06
N VAL A 16 -3.46 -12.13 -10.08
CA VAL A 16 -3.71 -11.04 -9.13
C VAL A 16 -2.64 -9.97 -9.32
N ILE A 17 -3.05 -8.73 -9.58
CA ILE A 17 -2.14 -7.60 -9.78
C ILE A 17 -2.04 -6.81 -8.49
N GLY A 18 -0.90 -6.94 -7.82
CA GLY A 18 -0.56 -6.35 -6.54
C GLY A 18 -0.50 -7.36 -5.41
N ALA A 19 0.65 -7.43 -4.71
CA ALA A 19 0.87 -8.30 -3.54
C ALA A 19 0.90 -7.49 -2.23
N GLY A 20 0.01 -6.50 -2.10
CA GLY A 20 -0.32 -5.83 -0.83
C GLY A 20 -1.32 -6.65 -0.01
N LEU A 21 -1.85 -6.05 1.07
CA LEU A 21 -2.86 -6.70 1.94
C LEU A 21 -4.06 -7.24 1.16
N ALA A 22 -4.61 -6.46 0.23
CA ALA A 22 -5.78 -6.88 -0.54
C ALA A 22 -5.47 -8.11 -1.41
N GLY A 23 -4.37 -8.11 -2.18
CA GLY A 23 -4.05 -9.21 -3.08
C GLY A 23 -3.66 -10.49 -2.37
N THR A 24 -2.82 -10.38 -1.33
CA THR A 24 -2.43 -11.55 -0.53
C THR A 24 -3.59 -12.04 0.35
N GLY A 25 -4.41 -11.13 0.88
CA GLY A 25 -5.63 -11.46 1.62
C GLY A 25 -6.67 -12.16 0.76
N PHE A 26 -6.88 -11.68 -0.47
CA PHE A 26 -7.76 -12.33 -1.43
C PHE A 26 -7.30 -13.76 -1.75
N ALA A 27 -6.03 -13.95 -2.09
CA ALA A 27 -5.49 -15.27 -2.39
C ALA A 27 -5.61 -16.23 -1.20
N ALA A 28 -5.31 -15.77 0.02
CA ALA A 28 -5.48 -16.56 1.24
C ALA A 28 -6.95 -16.90 1.51
N SER A 29 -7.85 -15.92 1.43
CA SER A 29 -9.28 -16.13 1.64
C SER A 29 -9.89 -17.08 0.60
N LEU A 30 -9.47 -16.97 -0.66
CA LEU A 30 -9.91 -17.85 -1.73
C LEU A 30 -9.49 -19.30 -1.47
N ARG A 31 -8.27 -19.52 -0.96
CA ARG A 31 -7.80 -20.85 -0.52
C ARG A 31 -8.59 -21.40 0.65
N GLN A 32 -8.85 -20.60 1.68
CA GLN A 32 -9.69 -21.02 2.82
C GLN A 32 -11.09 -21.48 2.37
N ARG A 33 -11.58 -20.96 1.24
CA ARG A 33 -12.87 -21.35 0.62
C ARG A 33 -12.77 -22.56 -0.31
N GLY A 34 -11.60 -23.19 -0.44
CA GLY A 34 -11.41 -24.43 -1.21
C GLY A 34 -11.03 -24.24 -2.67
N PHE A 35 -10.65 -23.04 -3.10
CA PHE A 35 -10.14 -22.87 -4.47
C PHE A 35 -8.79 -23.61 -4.63
N GLU A 36 -8.71 -24.56 -5.54
CA GLU A 36 -7.50 -25.39 -5.78
C GLU A 36 -6.70 -24.96 -7.01
N GLY A 37 -7.26 -24.07 -7.86
CA GLY A 37 -6.62 -23.61 -9.08
C GLY A 37 -5.30 -22.85 -8.84
N THR A 38 -4.54 -22.63 -9.89
CA THR A 38 -3.26 -21.89 -9.85
C THR A 38 -3.47 -20.40 -9.73
N ILE A 39 -2.78 -19.76 -8.78
CA ILE A 39 -2.80 -18.32 -8.56
C ILE A 39 -1.42 -17.73 -8.81
N LEU A 40 -1.35 -16.67 -9.60
CA LEU A 40 -0.13 -15.91 -9.83
C LEU A 40 -0.32 -14.46 -9.39
N LEU A 41 0.45 -14.01 -8.39
CA LEU A 41 0.46 -12.62 -7.94
C LEU A 41 1.62 -11.86 -8.58
N PHE A 42 1.32 -10.79 -9.31
CA PHE A 42 2.31 -9.86 -9.84
C PHE A 42 2.51 -8.68 -8.90
N GLU A 43 3.75 -8.32 -8.64
CA GLU A 43 4.09 -7.17 -7.81
C GLU A 43 5.27 -6.41 -8.41
N ALA A 44 5.10 -5.09 -8.56
CA ALA A 44 6.16 -4.22 -9.06
C ALA A 44 7.33 -4.08 -8.09
N GLY A 45 7.07 -4.25 -6.79
CA GLY A 45 8.08 -4.29 -5.74
C GLY A 45 8.85 -5.61 -5.72
N ARG A 46 9.93 -5.65 -4.93
CA ARG A 46 10.80 -6.82 -4.80
C ARG A 46 10.25 -7.92 -3.88
N GLY A 47 9.07 -7.73 -3.33
CA GLY A 47 8.39 -8.67 -2.43
C GLY A 47 6.99 -8.19 -2.09
N PRO A 48 6.20 -9.00 -1.37
CA PRO A 48 4.88 -8.58 -0.90
C PRO A 48 4.97 -7.34 -0.01
N GLY A 49 3.93 -6.51 -0.03
CA GLY A 49 3.91 -5.33 0.85
C GLY A 49 2.90 -4.27 0.44
N GLY A 50 2.95 -3.76 -0.79
CA GLY A 50 2.17 -2.57 -1.15
C GLY A 50 2.48 -1.41 -0.18
N ARG A 51 1.46 -0.79 0.41
CA ARG A 51 1.63 0.26 1.44
C ARG A 51 2.12 -0.26 2.80
N ALA A 52 2.15 -1.56 3.02
CA ALA A 52 2.82 -2.19 4.17
C ALA A 52 4.29 -2.56 3.86
N ALA A 53 4.86 -2.07 2.76
CA ALA A 53 6.21 -2.39 2.37
C ALA A 53 7.27 -1.89 3.37
N THR A 54 8.27 -2.72 3.60
CA THR A 54 9.41 -2.44 4.47
C THR A 54 10.67 -2.26 3.64
N ARG A 55 11.36 -1.15 3.81
CA ARG A 55 12.68 -0.93 3.23
C ARG A 55 13.73 -1.70 4.02
N ARG A 56 14.57 -2.43 3.30
CA ARG A 56 15.73 -3.15 3.84
C ARG A 56 17.00 -2.55 3.22
N ARG A 57 18.07 -2.44 3.98
CA ARG A 57 19.36 -2.02 3.47
C ARG A 57 20.14 -3.21 2.93
N ARG A 58 20.93 -2.99 1.88
CA ARG A 58 21.80 -4.04 1.32
C ARG A 58 23.08 -4.25 2.12
N ASP A 59 23.56 -3.16 2.72
CA ASP A 59 24.76 -3.08 3.54
C ASP A 59 24.50 -3.43 5.02
N ASP A 60 23.23 -3.56 5.42
CA ASP A 60 22.83 -3.88 6.77
C ASP A 60 21.46 -4.62 6.76
N LEU A 61 21.51 -5.93 6.79
CA LEU A 61 20.32 -6.79 6.68
C LEU A 61 19.42 -6.74 7.92
N GLN A 62 19.90 -6.25 9.06
CA GLN A 62 19.08 -6.10 10.26
C GLN A 62 18.29 -4.79 10.27
N TRP A 63 18.78 -3.78 9.54
CA TRP A 63 18.09 -2.50 9.46
C TRP A 63 16.84 -2.58 8.58
N ARG A 64 15.71 -2.16 9.12
CA ARG A 64 14.39 -2.22 8.47
C ARG A 64 13.60 -0.97 8.78
N LEU A 65 12.89 -0.44 7.77
CA LEU A 65 12.06 0.75 7.91
C LEU A 65 10.74 0.58 7.17
N ASP A 66 9.63 0.59 7.91
CA ASP A 66 8.29 0.63 7.35
C ASP A 66 8.02 2.05 6.85
N HIS A 67 7.97 2.24 5.54
CA HIS A 67 7.96 3.58 4.93
C HIS A 67 6.61 3.94 4.29
N GLY A 68 5.62 3.09 4.44
CA GLY A 68 4.23 3.33 4.04
C GLY A 68 3.34 3.50 5.27
N ALA A 69 2.38 2.60 5.48
CA ALA A 69 1.53 2.60 6.65
C ALA A 69 2.34 2.29 7.93
N PRO A 70 2.19 3.09 9.00
CA PRO A 70 2.90 2.84 10.27
C PRO A 70 2.25 1.74 11.10
N CYS A 71 0.97 1.48 10.89
CA CYS A 71 0.17 0.45 11.53
C CYS A 71 -1.00 0.05 10.62
N PHE A 72 -1.66 -1.03 10.95
CA PHE A 72 -2.93 -1.46 10.38
C PHE A 72 -4.05 -0.95 11.29
N SER A 73 -4.85 -0.01 10.79
CA SER A 73 -5.99 0.55 11.52
C SER A 73 -7.27 -0.16 11.11
N PHE A 74 -8.10 -0.45 12.11
CA PHE A 74 -9.43 -1.03 11.95
C PHE A 74 -10.45 -0.16 12.68
N SER A 75 -11.66 -0.04 12.15
CA SER A 75 -12.76 0.68 12.79
C SER A 75 -13.28 -0.09 14.02
N GLN A 76 -13.22 -1.41 13.98
CA GLN A 76 -13.57 -2.34 15.04
C GLN A 76 -12.70 -3.60 15.01
N ALA A 77 -12.74 -4.40 16.06
CA ALA A 77 -12.05 -5.69 16.06
C ALA A 77 -12.54 -6.56 14.89
N PRO A 78 -11.65 -7.25 14.15
CA PRO A 78 -12.04 -8.13 13.05
C PRO A 78 -13.08 -9.17 13.47
N GLN A 79 -14.12 -9.36 12.65
CA GLN A 79 -15.22 -10.28 12.89
C GLN A 79 -15.52 -11.13 11.64
N GLY A 80 -16.22 -12.27 11.85
CA GLY A 80 -16.62 -13.17 10.78
C GLY A 80 -15.44 -13.62 9.90
N PRO A 81 -15.61 -13.73 8.58
CA PRO A 81 -14.56 -14.20 7.66
C PRO A 81 -13.29 -13.35 7.69
N LEU A 82 -13.37 -12.06 8.07
CA LEU A 82 -12.20 -11.24 8.27
C LEU A 82 -11.40 -11.69 9.50
N ALA A 83 -12.09 -12.08 10.59
CA ALA A 83 -11.43 -12.66 11.77
C ALA A 83 -10.78 -13.99 11.45
N ASP A 84 -11.40 -14.84 10.63
CA ASP A 84 -10.84 -16.12 10.19
C ASP A 84 -9.51 -15.95 9.44
N LEU A 85 -9.36 -14.84 8.73
CA LEU A 85 -8.11 -14.48 8.04
C LEU A 85 -7.08 -13.84 9.00
N TRP A 86 -7.53 -13.02 9.97
CA TRP A 86 -6.67 -12.18 10.80
C TRP A 86 -6.18 -12.84 12.08
N ASN A 87 -7.06 -13.61 12.77
CA ASN A 87 -6.74 -14.23 14.05
C ASN A 87 -5.54 -15.20 13.99
N PRO A 88 -5.37 -16.02 12.95
CA PRO A 88 -4.17 -16.85 12.83
C PRO A 88 -2.86 -16.04 12.81
N LEU A 89 -2.88 -14.81 12.29
CA LEU A 89 -1.71 -13.93 12.30
C LEU A 89 -1.42 -13.37 13.69
N LEU A 90 -2.47 -13.09 14.47
CA LEU A 90 -2.35 -12.68 15.89
C LEU A 90 -1.80 -13.84 16.74
N GLU A 91 -2.35 -15.03 16.59
CA GLU A 91 -1.94 -16.23 17.34
C GLU A 91 -0.48 -16.62 17.05
N GLN A 92 -0.03 -16.44 15.81
CA GLN A 92 1.36 -16.68 15.41
C GLN A 92 2.30 -15.54 15.78
N GLY A 93 1.80 -14.43 16.36
CA GLY A 93 2.60 -13.25 16.71
C GLY A 93 3.14 -12.46 15.51
N ILE A 94 2.63 -12.74 14.30
CA ILE A 94 2.96 -11.98 13.07
C ILE A 94 2.36 -10.58 13.13
N VAL A 95 1.25 -10.45 13.84
CA VAL A 95 0.57 -9.19 14.13
C VAL A 95 0.48 -9.01 15.63
N GLN A 96 0.69 -7.81 16.10
CA GLN A 96 0.55 -7.43 17.52
C GLN A 96 -0.20 -6.10 17.63
N PRO A 97 -0.92 -5.85 18.75
CA PRO A 97 -1.48 -4.52 19.03
C PRO A 97 -0.39 -3.44 18.96
N ASP A 98 -0.70 -2.30 18.35
CA ASP A 98 0.18 -1.13 18.32
C ASP A 98 -0.21 -0.17 19.44
N CYS A 99 0.49 -0.29 20.57
CA CYS A 99 0.32 0.55 21.78
C CYS A 99 1.33 1.70 21.82
N GLY A 100 2.01 2.04 20.73
CA GLY A 100 2.98 3.10 20.68
C GLY A 100 2.37 4.48 20.97
N LEU A 101 3.08 5.31 21.75
CA LEU A 101 2.65 6.68 22.06
C LEU A 101 2.45 7.50 20.78
N VAL A 102 1.30 8.15 20.68
CA VAL A 102 0.97 9.12 19.64
C VAL A 102 0.79 10.48 20.27
N VAL A 103 1.43 11.50 19.71
CA VAL A 103 1.31 12.89 20.17
C VAL A 103 0.89 13.79 19.01
N GLY A 104 0.29 14.92 19.34
CA GLY A 104 0.03 16.01 18.40
C GLY A 104 1.12 17.08 18.46
N LEU A 105 1.29 17.83 17.37
CA LEU A 105 2.18 18.98 17.31
C LEU A 105 1.49 20.12 16.56
N ASN A 106 1.46 21.31 17.16
CA ASN A 106 0.84 22.48 16.55
C ASN A 106 1.84 23.29 15.69
N GLU A 107 1.37 24.38 15.07
CA GLU A 107 2.15 25.24 14.17
C GLU A 107 3.26 26.04 14.87
N THR A 108 3.21 26.16 16.21
CA THR A 108 4.26 26.77 17.03
C THR A 108 5.30 25.78 17.54
N GLY A 109 5.14 24.49 17.23
CA GLY A 109 6.04 23.43 17.70
C GLY A 109 5.73 22.94 19.12
N CYS A 110 4.56 23.28 19.68
CA CYS A 110 4.14 22.81 21.00
C CYS A 110 3.43 21.45 20.89
N LEU A 111 3.70 20.58 21.88
CA LEU A 111 2.99 19.32 22.03
C LEU A 111 1.54 19.57 22.43
N VAL A 112 0.64 18.85 21.75
CA VAL A 112 -0.81 18.87 21.98
C VAL A 112 -1.35 17.44 21.88
N ASP A 113 -2.64 17.26 22.15
CA ASP A 113 -3.29 15.99 21.90
C ASP A 113 -3.28 15.67 20.38
N PRO A 114 -3.19 14.39 19.99
CA PRO A 114 -3.26 14.02 18.59
C PRO A 114 -4.62 14.43 18.01
N PRO A 115 -4.67 14.77 16.70
CA PRO A 115 -5.93 15.16 16.06
C PRO A 115 -6.93 13.99 16.04
N ASP A 116 -8.21 14.33 16.02
CA ASP A 116 -9.26 13.36 15.75
C ASP A 116 -9.18 12.91 14.28
N HIS A 117 -8.65 11.71 14.07
CA HIS A 117 -8.40 11.18 12.73
C HIS A 117 -8.78 9.70 12.67
N PRO A 118 -9.49 9.23 11.61
CA PRO A 118 -9.94 7.84 11.48
C PRO A 118 -8.84 6.79 11.66
N LEU A 119 -7.62 7.07 11.21
CA LEU A 119 -6.47 6.16 11.38
C LEU A 119 -5.97 6.04 12.82
N LEU A 120 -6.43 6.91 13.74
CA LEU A 120 -6.10 6.88 15.16
C LEU A 120 -7.22 6.31 16.02
N GLN A 121 -8.41 6.15 15.46
CA GLN A 121 -9.55 5.53 16.12
C GLN A 121 -9.50 4.00 16.01
N GLY A 122 -10.18 3.32 16.92
CA GLY A 122 -10.31 1.87 16.94
C GLY A 122 -9.01 1.08 17.16
N PRO A 123 -9.05 -0.24 16.98
CA PRO A 123 -7.90 -1.11 17.16
C PRO A 123 -6.81 -0.84 16.11
N ARG A 124 -5.57 -0.74 16.57
CA ARG A 124 -4.40 -0.59 15.71
C ARG A 124 -3.45 -1.76 15.94
N PHE A 125 -2.85 -2.24 14.86
CA PHE A 125 -1.94 -3.37 14.88
C PHE A 125 -0.66 -3.05 14.09
N ARG A 126 0.43 -3.70 14.48
CA ARG A 126 1.69 -3.65 13.74
C ARG A 126 2.10 -5.05 13.28
N GLY A 127 2.75 -5.14 12.14
CA GLY A 127 3.42 -6.37 11.71
C GLY A 127 4.73 -6.61 12.47
N VAL A 128 5.07 -7.85 12.73
CA VAL A 128 6.27 -8.27 13.46
C VAL A 128 7.06 -9.27 12.60
N PRO A 129 8.35 -9.06 12.40
CA PRO A 129 9.19 -7.94 12.85
C PRO A 129 8.98 -6.64 12.07
N THR A 130 8.18 -6.62 11.00
CA THR A 130 7.92 -5.47 10.15
C THR A 130 6.51 -5.53 9.58
N MET A 131 6.02 -4.40 9.05
CA MET A 131 4.71 -4.36 8.39
C MET A 131 4.59 -5.32 7.20
N ALA A 132 5.67 -5.54 6.44
CA ALA A 132 5.70 -6.47 5.31
C ALA A 132 5.52 -7.94 5.73
N SER A 133 5.75 -8.28 7.00
CA SER A 133 5.56 -9.65 7.50
C SER A 133 4.11 -10.14 7.35
N VAL A 134 3.14 -9.22 7.35
CA VAL A 134 1.71 -9.56 7.24
C VAL A 134 1.36 -10.02 5.82
N PRO A 135 1.57 -9.24 4.74
CA PRO A 135 1.33 -9.73 3.39
C PRO A 135 2.23 -10.92 3.02
N GLU A 136 3.45 -11.04 3.58
CA GLU A 136 4.29 -12.23 3.42
C GLU A 136 3.63 -13.49 4.02
N ALA A 137 3.03 -13.37 5.20
CA ALA A 137 2.31 -14.48 5.86
C ALA A 137 1.01 -14.84 5.14
N LEU A 138 0.22 -13.84 4.72
CA LEU A 138 -0.98 -14.08 3.93
C LEU A 138 -0.66 -14.80 2.61
N LEU A 139 0.44 -14.43 1.94
CA LEU A 139 0.88 -15.14 0.75
C LEU A 139 1.25 -16.62 1.04
N LYS A 140 1.84 -16.91 2.20
CA LYS A 140 2.10 -18.30 2.63
C LYS A 140 0.81 -19.06 2.91
N LEU A 141 -0.18 -18.43 3.54
CA LEU A 141 -1.50 -19.02 3.76
C LEU A 141 -2.25 -19.33 2.45
N ALA A 142 -1.95 -18.61 1.38
CA ALA A 142 -2.48 -18.90 0.04
C ALA A 142 -1.95 -20.21 -0.58
N GLY A 143 -1.01 -20.90 0.08
CA GLY A 143 -0.60 -22.27 -0.25
C GLY A 143 0.31 -22.43 -1.46
N ALA A 144 0.71 -23.67 -1.73
CA ALA A 144 1.75 -24.03 -2.71
C ALA A 144 1.35 -23.72 -4.18
N ASN A 145 0.04 -23.78 -4.52
CA ASN A 145 -0.45 -23.45 -5.86
C ASN A 145 -0.57 -21.93 -6.09
N THR A 146 -0.01 -21.12 -5.18
CA THR A 146 0.05 -19.67 -5.28
C THR A 146 1.50 -19.22 -5.37
N ARG A 147 1.84 -18.47 -6.42
CA ARG A 147 3.20 -17.99 -6.66
C ARG A 147 3.23 -16.48 -6.83
N GLY A 148 4.17 -15.80 -6.17
CA GLY A 148 4.47 -14.39 -6.39
C GLY A 148 5.51 -14.19 -7.51
N VAL A 149 5.27 -13.23 -8.38
CA VAL A 149 6.23 -12.73 -9.38
C VAL A 149 6.54 -11.29 -8.99
N PHE A 150 7.75 -11.08 -8.49
CA PHE A 150 8.18 -9.81 -7.90
C PHE A 150 9.15 -9.07 -8.82
N GLY A 151 9.13 -7.73 -8.73
CA GLY A 151 9.90 -6.86 -9.63
C GLY A 151 9.28 -6.73 -11.02
N GLU A 152 8.04 -7.21 -11.18
CA GLU A 152 7.31 -7.21 -12.45
C GLU A 152 6.13 -6.26 -12.40
N ARG A 153 6.20 -5.19 -13.16
CA ARG A 153 5.10 -4.23 -13.33
C ARG A 153 4.30 -4.57 -14.58
N ILE A 154 3.05 -4.94 -14.37
CA ILE A 154 2.11 -5.08 -15.49
C ILE A 154 1.74 -3.69 -16.00
N SER A 155 2.03 -3.42 -17.26
CA SER A 155 1.80 -2.13 -17.92
C SER A 155 0.86 -2.24 -19.13
N SER A 156 0.61 -3.45 -19.61
CA SER A 156 -0.29 -3.72 -20.73
C SER A 156 -1.09 -4.98 -20.45
N LEU A 157 -2.34 -4.96 -20.91
CA LEU A 157 -3.26 -6.09 -20.82
C LEU A 157 -3.88 -6.31 -22.19
N ARG A 158 -4.11 -7.56 -22.54
CA ARG A 158 -4.93 -7.96 -23.70
C ARG A 158 -5.89 -9.04 -23.28
N ARG A 159 -7.03 -9.11 -23.93
CA ARG A 159 -7.98 -10.18 -23.75
C ARG A 159 -8.22 -10.89 -25.09
N GLU A 160 -7.84 -12.16 -25.17
CA GLU A 160 -7.89 -12.95 -26.40
C GLU A 160 -8.55 -14.31 -26.10
N ASN A 161 -9.60 -14.65 -26.80
CA ASN A 161 -10.31 -15.92 -26.67
C ASN A 161 -10.71 -16.27 -25.20
N GLY A 162 -11.13 -15.26 -24.43
CA GLY A 162 -11.52 -15.43 -23.03
C GLY A 162 -10.37 -15.46 -22.03
N TRP A 163 -9.12 -15.31 -22.48
CA TRP A 163 -7.93 -15.28 -21.65
C TRP A 163 -7.38 -13.86 -21.47
N TRP A 164 -6.93 -13.57 -20.28
CA TRP A 164 -6.12 -12.40 -19.98
C TRP A 164 -4.66 -12.69 -20.33
N CYS A 165 -4.10 -11.91 -21.25
CA CYS A 165 -2.74 -12.05 -21.73
C CYS A 165 -1.86 -10.92 -21.20
N PHE A 166 -0.70 -11.30 -20.64
CA PHE A 166 0.31 -10.41 -20.09
C PHE A 166 1.54 -10.37 -21.00
N SER A 167 2.54 -9.58 -20.62
CA SER A 167 3.84 -9.61 -21.30
C SER A 167 4.42 -11.02 -21.30
N GLY A 168 4.92 -11.47 -22.45
CA GLY A 168 5.38 -12.84 -22.62
C GLY A 168 4.26 -13.82 -23.02
N GLN A 169 4.40 -15.09 -22.65
CA GLN A 169 3.47 -16.16 -23.03
C GLN A 169 2.50 -16.55 -21.90
N LEU A 170 2.42 -15.74 -20.85
CA LEU A 170 1.58 -16.03 -19.70
C LEU A 170 0.15 -15.59 -19.94
N ARG A 171 -0.81 -16.46 -19.61
CA ARG A 171 -2.24 -16.19 -19.69
C ARG A 171 -2.96 -16.62 -18.42
N ALA A 172 -4.04 -15.89 -18.07
CA ALA A 172 -4.91 -16.24 -16.95
C ALA A 172 -6.39 -16.28 -17.40
N ARG A 173 -7.17 -17.19 -16.81
CA ARG A 173 -8.63 -17.23 -17.07
C ARG A 173 -9.31 -16.03 -16.44
N SER A 174 -8.86 -15.61 -15.29
CA SER A 174 -9.44 -14.51 -14.52
C SER A 174 -8.37 -13.55 -14.01
N LEU A 175 -8.77 -12.31 -13.79
CA LEU A 175 -7.90 -11.22 -13.34
C LEU A 175 -8.48 -10.57 -12.08
N VAL A 176 -7.64 -10.34 -11.07
CA VAL A 176 -7.97 -9.47 -9.92
C VAL A 176 -7.01 -8.29 -9.86
N VAL A 177 -7.56 -7.09 -9.74
CA VAL A 177 -6.81 -5.85 -9.67
C VAL A 177 -6.98 -5.26 -8.26
N THR A 178 -5.88 -5.17 -7.51
CA THR A 178 -5.91 -4.75 -6.10
C THR A 178 -5.53 -3.30 -5.87
N GLY A 179 -4.97 -2.66 -6.88
CA GLY A 179 -4.73 -1.22 -6.93
C GLY A 179 -5.28 -0.65 -8.22
N ASN A 180 -5.81 0.55 -8.18
CA ASN A 180 -6.51 1.14 -9.34
C ASN A 180 -5.59 1.63 -10.49
N LEU A 181 -4.29 1.34 -10.46
CA LEU A 181 -3.32 1.80 -11.46
C LEU A 181 -3.71 1.42 -12.91
N LEU A 182 -4.17 0.18 -13.13
CA LEU A 182 -4.56 -0.35 -14.45
C LEU A 182 -5.98 0.07 -14.87
N ALA A 183 -6.72 0.72 -13.96
CA ALA A 183 -8.12 1.10 -14.15
C ALA A 183 -8.34 2.62 -14.12
N HIS A 184 -7.38 3.42 -13.61
CA HIS A 184 -7.56 4.84 -13.35
C HIS A 184 -6.76 5.74 -14.31
N PRO A 185 -7.37 6.76 -14.95
CA PRO A 185 -6.72 7.64 -15.92
C PRO A 185 -5.52 8.45 -15.38
N ARG A 186 -5.45 8.72 -14.06
CA ARG A 186 -4.32 9.47 -13.48
C ARG A 186 -2.95 8.83 -13.75
N SER A 187 -2.94 7.54 -14.09
CA SER A 187 -1.71 6.81 -14.38
C SER A 187 -1.13 7.11 -15.76
N LEU A 188 -1.95 7.62 -16.68
CA LEU A 188 -1.59 7.80 -18.09
C LEU A 188 -0.39 8.72 -18.25
N ALA A 189 -0.47 9.94 -17.73
CA ALA A 189 0.60 10.93 -17.84
C ALA A 189 1.88 10.48 -17.14
N MET A 190 1.74 9.91 -15.92
CA MET A 190 2.88 9.50 -15.11
C MET A 190 3.64 8.29 -15.68
N LEU A 191 2.93 7.39 -16.36
CA LEU A 191 3.49 6.15 -16.90
C LEU A 191 3.68 6.19 -18.42
N GLY A 192 3.27 7.29 -19.07
CA GLY A 192 3.35 7.45 -20.52
C GLY A 192 2.43 6.49 -21.27
N TRP A 193 1.29 6.13 -20.71
CA TRP A 193 0.30 5.27 -21.36
C TRP A 193 -0.68 6.08 -22.20
N HIS A 194 -1.14 5.48 -23.30
CA HIS A 194 -2.12 6.13 -24.20
C HIS A 194 -3.55 5.97 -23.73
N ASP A 195 -3.85 4.86 -23.03
CA ASP A 195 -5.17 4.56 -22.48
C ASP A 195 -5.06 3.71 -21.23
N VAL A 196 -6.17 3.60 -20.48
CA VAL A 196 -6.31 2.75 -19.31
C VAL A 196 -6.18 1.28 -19.74
N PRO A 197 -5.22 0.50 -19.21
CA PRO A 197 -4.95 -0.86 -19.69
C PRO A 197 -6.16 -1.80 -19.69
N LEU A 198 -7.03 -1.72 -18.66
CA LEU A 198 -8.26 -2.51 -18.66
C LEU A 198 -9.22 -2.09 -19.79
N ARG A 199 -9.34 -0.80 -20.10
CA ARG A 199 -10.18 -0.32 -21.21
C ARG A 199 -9.60 -0.74 -22.55
N SER A 200 -8.27 -0.69 -22.71
CA SER A 200 -7.62 -1.19 -23.93
C SER A 200 -7.84 -2.69 -24.15
N ALA A 201 -7.91 -3.48 -23.06
CA ALA A 201 -8.13 -4.92 -23.15
C ALA A 201 -9.60 -5.30 -23.35
N VAL A 202 -10.54 -4.53 -22.81
CA VAL A 202 -11.99 -4.75 -22.92
C VAL A 202 -12.64 -3.46 -23.43
N PRO A 203 -12.92 -3.39 -24.74
CA PRO A 203 -13.64 -2.27 -25.36
C PRO A 203 -15.00 -1.99 -24.73
N LEU A 204 -15.46 -0.75 -24.88
CA LEU A 204 -16.76 -0.29 -24.37
C LEU A 204 -17.91 -1.16 -24.89
N ASN A 205 -18.92 -1.38 -24.06
CA ASN A 205 -20.12 -2.17 -24.30
C ASN A 205 -19.91 -3.70 -24.41
N LEU A 206 -18.72 -4.21 -24.17
CA LEU A 206 -18.50 -5.67 -24.08
C LEU A 206 -18.84 -6.22 -22.69
N ASP A 207 -18.71 -5.40 -21.64
CA ASP A 207 -19.07 -5.73 -20.27
C ASP A 207 -19.58 -4.46 -19.56
N LEU A 208 -20.88 -4.34 -19.42
CA LEU A 208 -21.53 -3.17 -18.84
C LEU A 208 -21.19 -2.97 -17.36
N THR A 209 -20.92 -4.05 -16.63
CA THR A 209 -20.48 -3.99 -15.23
C THR A 209 -19.07 -3.40 -15.15
N LEU A 210 -18.16 -3.85 -16.02
CA LEU A 210 -16.81 -3.28 -16.11
C LEU A 210 -16.83 -1.82 -16.57
N ASP A 211 -17.73 -1.48 -17.50
CA ASP A 211 -17.90 -0.09 -17.96
C ASP A 211 -18.30 0.82 -16.81
N ALA A 212 -19.29 0.40 -16.01
CA ALA A 212 -19.74 1.12 -14.83
C ALA A 212 -18.63 1.20 -13.75
N ALA A 213 -17.88 0.11 -13.56
CA ALA A 213 -16.76 0.09 -12.62
C ALA A 213 -15.64 1.06 -13.03
N LEU A 214 -15.24 1.07 -14.30
CA LEU A 214 -14.19 1.97 -14.80
C LEU A 214 -14.62 3.44 -14.76
N GLU A 215 -15.90 3.73 -15.04
CA GLU A 215 -16.43 5.08 -14.90
C GLU A 215 -16.39 5.55 -13.45
N ARG A 216 -16.81 4.70 -12.50
CA ARG A 216 -16.73 5.02 -11.08
C ARG A 216 -15.30 5.19 -10.59
N ILE A 217 -14.38 4.31 -11.03
CA ILE A 217 -12.96 4.40 -10.71
C ILE A 217 -12.35 5.72 -11.24
N ARG A 218 -12.76 6.20 -12.40
CA ARG A 218 -12.30 7.46 -12.98
C ARG A 218 -12.56 8.67 -12.09
N GLU A 219 -13.63 8.64 -11.32
CA GLU A 219 -14.04 9.72 -10.40
C GLU A 219 -13.29 9.69 -9.06
N MET A 220 -12.55 8.62 -8.76
CA MET A 220 -11.86 8.47 -7.48
C MET A 220 -10.71 9.45 -7.32
N TYR A 221 -10.65 10.05 -6.14
CA TYR A 221 -9.47 10.80 -5.69
C TYR A 221 -8.71 10.03 -4.62
N ALA A 222 -7.42 10.22 -4.60
CA ALA A 222 -6.55 9.66 -3.57
C ALA A 222 -5.53 10.71 -3.14
N SER A 223 -5.24 10.71 -1.86
CA SER A 223 -4.14 11.53 -1.35
C SER A 223 -2.81 11.07 -1.92
N VAL A 224 -1.92 12.03 -2.16
CA VAL A 224 -0.53 11.78 -2.51
C VAL A 224 0.33 12.08 -1.29
N ARG A 225 1.36 11.29 -1.06
CA ARG A 225 2.34 11.52 0.02
C ARG A 225 3.76 11.39 -0.52
N TRP A 226 4.62 12.27 -0.02
CA TRP A 226 6.06 12.27 -0.27
C TRP A 226 6.77 11.88 1.01
N ASN A 227 7.10 10.60 1.17
CA ASN A 227 7.66 10.08 2.40
C ASN A 227 9.18 10.16 2.39
N LEU A 228 9.74 11.13 3.13
CA LEU A 228 11.18 11.21 3.38
C LEU A 228 11.56 10.17 4.45
N MET A 229 12.62 9.44 4.17
CA MET A 229 13.16 8.42 5.07
C MET A 229 14.54 8.84 5.55
N LEU A 230 14.75 8.83 6.86
CA LEU A 230 16.01 9.16 7.51
C LEU A 230 16.47 8.03 8.44
N ASP A 231 17.78 7.81 8.49
CA ASP A 231 18.45 6.89 9.40
C ASP A 231 19.31 7.70 10.36
N PHE A 232 18.95 7.68 11.64
CA PHE A 232 19.64 8.36 12.70
C PHE A 232 20.54 7.39 13.45
N PRO A 233 21.65 7.88 14.07
CA PRO A 233 22.45 7.08 14.98
C PRO A 233 21.64 6.67 16.23
N CYS A 234 22.29 6.22 17.28
CA CYS A 234 21.63 5.76 18.50
C CYS A 234 20.84 6.89 19.19
N PHE A 235 19.67 6.56 19.76
CA PHE A 235 18.76 7.52 20.42
C PHE A 235 18.29 7.09 21.79
N PRO A 236 17.90 8.08 22.67
CA PRO A 236 17.38 7.84 24.00
C PRO A 236 16.05 7.04 24.00
N GLU A 237 15.63 6.62 25.18
CA GLU A 237 14.62 5.56 25.32
C GLU A 237 13.19 6.04 25.12
N GLU A 238 12.87 7.32 25.30
CA GLU A 238 11.49 7.83 25.29
C GLU A 238 11.20 8.74 24.11
N LEU A 239 10.75 8.15 23.02
CA LEU A 239 10.24 8.88 21.84
C LEU A 239 8.83 8.39 21.50
N PRO A 240 7.94 9.29 21.06
CA PRO A 240 6.64 8.86 20.53
C PRO A 240 6.82 7.97 19.29
N ARG A 241 5.90 7.08 19.08
CA ARG A 241 5.84 6.25 17.85
C ARG A 241 5.40 7.08 16.66
N GLN A 242 4.47 8.01 16.87
CA GLN A 242 3.95 8.90 15.84
C GLN A 242 3.76 10.32 16.40
N ILE A 243 4.09 11.30 15.57
CA ILE A 243 3.82 12.72 15.81
C ILE A 243 2.89 13.19 14.71
N TRP A 244 1.68 13.59 15.07
CA TRP A 244 0.68 14.08 14.13
C TRP A 244 0.60 15.59 14.19
N LEU A 245 0.60 16.25 13.04
CA LEU A 245 0.50 17.70 12.97
C LEU A 245 -0.98 18.11 12.98
N THR A 246 -1.29 19.21 13.70
CA THR A 246 -2.60 19.87 13.59
C THR A 246 -2.81 20.42 12.18
N SER A 247 -4.03 20.77 11.80
CA SER A 247 -4.34 21.29 10.46
C SER A 247 -3.47 22.51 10.11
N ASP A 248 -3.33 23.46 11.04
CA ASP A 248 -2.53 24.67 10.84
C ASP A 248 -1.04 24.34 10.69
N ALA A 249 -0.54 23.36 11.46
CA ALA A 249 0.82 22.87 11.32
C ALA A 249 1.03 22.14 9.98
N GLN A 250 0.04 21.37 9.53
CA GLN A 250 0.08 20.71 8.22
C GLN A 250 0.16 21.74 7.08
N GLU A 251 -0.64 22.81 7.14
CA GLU A 251 -0.60 23.89 6.17
C GLU A 251 0.76 24.61 6.17
N LYS A 252 1.28 24.95 7.36
CA LYS A 252 2.59 25.63 7.52
C LYS A 252 3.75 24.80 7.00
N PHE A 253 3.83 23.52 7.37
CA PHE A 253 5.01 22.67 7.14
C PHE A 253 4.87 21.74 5.93
N GLY A 254 3.68 21.53 5.39
CA GLY A 254 3.42 20.57 4.33
C GLY A 254 3.70 19.12 4.74
N ILE A 255 3.48 18.80 6.01
CA ILE A 255 3.71 17.47 6.62
C ILE A 255 2.45 17.07 7.39
N GLU A 256 1.98 15.83 7.19
CA GLU A 256 0.85 15.28 7.93
C GLU A 256 1.30 14.72 9.29
N ARG A 257 2.35 13.90 9.27
CA ARG A 257 2.86 13.19 10.44
C ARG A 257 4.31 12.76 10.27
N ILE A 258 4.93 12.44 11.39
CA ILE A 258 6.26 11.85 11.48
C ILE A 258 6.13 10.52 12.22
N VAL A 259 6.75 9.46 11.70
CA VAL A 259 6.75 8.12 12.30
C VAL A 259 8.17 7.74 12.68
N LEU A 260 8.33 7.28 13.92
CA LEU A 260 9.63 6.91 14.48
C LEU A 260 9.69 5.39 14.65
N HIS A 261 10.73 4.78 14.09
CA HIS A 261 10.95 3.35 14.10
C HIS A 261 12.26 3.02 14.83
N ARG A 262 12.15 2.59 16.07
CA ARG A 262 13.32 2.12 16.83
C ARG A 262 13.83 0.82 16.22
N GLN A 263 15.11 0.79 15.90
CA GLN A 263 15.82 -0.40 15.45
C GLN A 263 16.32 -1.22 16.66
N GLN A 264 16.62 -2.50 16.43
CA GLN A 264 17.11 -3.39 17.49
C GLN A 264 18.47 -2.93 18.08
N ASP A 265 19.30 -2.30 17.27
CA ASP A 265 20.63 -1.78 17.64
C ASP A 265 20.57 -0.35 18.19
N ARG A 266 19.41 0.10 18.64
CA ARG A 266 19.14 1.45 19.20
C ARG A 266 19.25 2.60 18.18
N ARG A 267 19.50 2.36 16.90
CA ARG A 267 19.32 3.38 15.85
C ARG A 267 17.84 3.72 15.68
N LEU A 268 17.59 4.85 15.06
CA LEU A 268 16.23 5.32 14.80
C LEU A 268 16.01 5.53 13.30
N GLY A 269 15.03 4.86 12.74
CA GLY A 269 14.48 5.20 11.46
C GLY A 269 13.36 6.23 11.63
N LEU A 270 13.34 7.27 10.79
CA LEU A 270 12.30 8.29 10.80
C LEU A 270 11.69 8.41 9.43
N VAL A 271 10.36 8.42 9.36
CA VAL A 271 9.60 8.61 8.13
C VAL A 271 8.71 9.83 8.26
N VAL A 272 8.91 10.80 7.39
CA VAL A 272 8.04 11.99 7.27
C VAL A 272 6.99 11.72 6.21
N HIS A 273 5.73 11.85 6.54
CA HIS A 273 4.63 11.80 5.60
C HIS A 273 4.33 13.21 5.09
N GLY A 274 5.05 13.63 4.05
CA GLY A 274 4.88 14.95 3.43
C GLY A 274 3.63 15.00 2.56
N LEU A 275 2.93 16.13 2.62
CA LEU A 275 1.76 16.43 1.81
C LEU A 275 2.17 16.76 0.36
N ASP A 276 1.27 16.47 -0.56
CA ASP A 276 1.42 16.87 -1.95
C ASP A 276 1.16 18.39 -2.10
N ASP A 277 1.95 19.02 -2.94
CA ASP A 277 1.81 20.44 -3.26
C ASP A 277 1.10 20.69 -4.60
N GLY A 278 0.56 19.63 -5.21
CA GLY A 278 -0.12 19.69 -6.49
C GLY A 278 0.80 19.83 -7.71
N SER A 279 2.11 19.80 -7.52
CA SER A 279 3.06 19.90 -8.64
C SER A 279 2.86 18.77 -9.65
N PRO A 280 2.71 19.09 -10.96
CA PRO A 280 2.57 18.07 -11.99
C PRO A 280 3.79 17.15 -12.03
N ILE A 281 3.54 15.84 -11.96
CA ILE A 281 4.59 14.85 -12.01
C ILE A 281 4.61 14.12 -13.35
N THR A 282 5.80 14.07 -13.94
CA THR A 282 6.12 13.29 -15.13
C THR A 282 7.40 12.49 -14.89
N PRO A 283 7.73 11.49 -15.70
CA PRO A 283 9.02 10.80 -15.60
C PRO A 283 10.23 11.75 -15.61
N ALA A 284 10.15 12.84 -16.38
CA ALA A 284 11.21 13.83 -16.49
C ALA A 284 11.32 14.75 -15.26
N SER A 285 10.20 15.16 -14.65
CA SER A 285 10.19 16.07 -13.48
C SER A 285 10.45 15.34 -12.16
N GLN A 286 10.18 14.04 -12.08
CA GLN A 286 10.24 13.26 -10.86
C GLN A 286 11.57 13.35 -10.09
N PRO A 287 12.76 13.21 -10.70
CA PRO A 287 14.03 13.29 -9.98
C PRO A 287 14.23 14.63 -9.26
N ARG A 288 13.91 15.75 -9.93
CA ARG A 288 13.98 17.09 -9.37
C ARG A 288 13.02 17.25 -8.19
N LEU A 289 11.76 16.84 -8.36
CA LEU A 289 10.73 16.95 -7.33
C LEU A 289 11.10 16.14 -6.07
N LEU A 290 11.72 14.97 -6.20
CA LEU A 290 12.19 14.18 -5.05
C LEU A 290 13.22 14.95 -4.22
N LEU A 291 14.17 15.64 -4.85
CA LEU A 291 15.19 16.46 -4.17
C LEU A 291 14.58 17.69 -3.49
N GLU A 292 13.65 18.35 -4.17
CA GLU A 292 12.93 19.51 -3.62
C GLU A 292 12.12 19.11 -2.38
N GLN A 293 11.42 17.99 -2.44
CA GLN A 293 10.65 17.45 -1.31
C GLN A 293 11.56 17.06 -0.13
N GLU A 294 12.72 16.46 -0.39
CA GLU A 294 13.69 16.15 0.66
C GLU A 294 14.17 17.43 1.35
N SER A 295 14.58 18.44 0.59
CA SER A 295 15.05 19.72 1.12
C SER A 295 14.00 20.42 1.96
N ARG A 296 12.75 20.50 1.45
CA ARG A 296 11.61 21.11 2.15
C ARG A 296 11.33 20.42 3.48
N GLN A 297 11.25 19.09 3.47
CA GLN A 297 10.91 18.32 4.67
C GLN A 297 12.04 18.36 5.72
N ARG A 298 13.30 18.34 5.31
CA ARG A 298 14.42 18.51 6.24
C ARG A 298 14.41 19.86 6.92
N LYS A 299 14.08 20.94 6.17
CA LYS A 299 13.94 22.28 6.75
C LYS A 299 12.81 22.32 7.76
N ALA A 300 11.65 21.75 7.47
CA ALA A 300 10.54 21.68 8.42
C ALA A 300 10.88 20.86 9.66
N LEU A 301 11.60 19.73 9.53
CA LEU A 301 12.03 18.92 10.66
C LEU A 301 12.89 19.69 11.66
N ALA A 302 13.70 20.66 11.23
CA ALA A 302 14.52 21.48 12.13
C ALA A 302 13.67 22.26 13.16
N GLU A 303 12.45 22.65 12.78
CA GLU A 303 11.48 23.31 13.69
C GLU A 303 10.65 22.27 14.45
N LEU A 304 10.15 21.25 13.75
CA LEU A 304 9.24 20.25 14.31
C LEU A 304 9.88 19.33 15.36
N LEU A 305 11.20 19.17 15.36
CA LEU A 305 11.90 18.31 16.32
C LEU A 305 12.39 19.05 17.57
N LEU A 306 12.12 20.35 17.71
CA LEU A 306 12.54 21.14 18.89
C LEU A 306 12.06 20.58 20.22
N PRO A 307 10.86 19.96 20.37
CA PRO A 307 10.46 19.30 21.61
C PRO A 307 11.37 18.12 22.02
N TRP A 308 12.18 17.61 21.08
CA TRP A 308 13.16 16.53 21.32
C TRP A 308 14.57 17.02 20.96
N PRO A 309 15.26 17.77 21.88
CA PRO A 309 16.50 18.48 21.56
C PRO A 309 17.62 17.59 21.02
N GLU A 310 17.76 16.38 21.53
CA GLU A 310 18.79 15.44 21.06
C GLU A 310 18.52 14.98 19.62
N LEU A 311 17.25 14.77 19.28
CA LEU A 311 16.83 14.40 17.93
C LEU A 311 17.03 15.58 16.96
N ALA A 312 16.70 16.80 17.39
CA ALA A 312 16.93 18.02 16.63
C ALA A 312 18.43 18.25 16.35
N GLN A 313 19.28 18.07 17.35
CA GLN A 313 20.76 18.19 17.23
C GLN A 313 21.36 17.15 16.30
N ALA A 314 20.79 15.95 16.25
CA ALA A 314 21.28 14.87 15.39
C ALA A 314 20.76 14.95 13.94
N LEU A 315 19.77 15.79 13.65
CA LEU A 315 19.19 15.90 12.31
C LEU A 315 20.21 16.17 11.19
N PRO A 316 21.22 17.03 11.36
CA PRO A 316 22.25 17.24 10.33
C PRO A 316 23.07 15.97 10.00
N MET A 317 23.24 15.08 10.98
CA MET A 317 23.99 13.82 10.82
C MET A 317 23.09 12.66 10.31
N ALA A 318 21.77 12.86 10.28
CA ALA A 318 20.85 11.83 9.81
C ALA A 318 21.07 11.52 8.33
N ARG A 319 21.36 10.24 8.04
CA ARG A 319 21.54 9.76 6.67
C ARG A 319 20.22 9.74 5.93
N SER A 320 20.15 10.41 4.77
CA SER A 320 18.99 10.28 3.90
C SER A 320 18.95 8.90 3.21
N LEU A 321 17.77 8.34 3.18
CA LEU A 321 17.44 7.14 2.40
C LEU A 321 16.57 7.49 1.21
N GLY A 322 16.37 8.79 0.98
CA GLY A 322 15.60 9.37 -0.11
C GLY A 322 14.11 9.53 0.21
N VAL A 323 13.40 10.04 -0.78
CA VAL A 323 11.95 10.26 -0.72
C VAL A 323 11.24 9.21 -1.58
N MET A 324 10.16 8.64 -1.04
CA MET A 324 9.24 7.76 -1.78
C MET A 324 7.93 8.51 -2.04
N ARG A 325 7.52 8.61 -3.31
CA ARG A 325 6.20 9.15 -3.65
C ARG A 325 5.16 8.04 -3.68
N TRP A 326 4.13 8.19 -2.87
CA TRP A 326 2.92 7.38 -2.88
C TRP A 326 1.84 8.12 -3.67
N GLY A 327 1.68 7.80 -4.95
CA GLY A 327 0.73 8.47 -5.86
C GLY A 327 -0.74 8.14 -5.57
N ALA A 328 -1.01 7.18 -4.70
CA ALA A 328 -2.30 6.85 -4.13
C ALA A 328 -2.05 6.32 -2.72
N SER A 329 -1.82 7.22 -1.78
CA SER A 329 -1.54 6.88 -0.40
C SER A 329 -2.80 6.39 0.33
N GLN A 330 -3.92 7.08 0.12
CA GLN A 330 -5.22 6.74 0.70
C GLN A 330 -6.33 7.26 -0.22
N PRO A 331 -7.38 6.48 -0.50
CA PRO A 331 -8.55 6.97 -1.20
C PRO A 331 -9.28 7.98 -0.32
N LEU A 332 -9.83 9.03 -0.93
CA LEU A 332 -10.49 10.12 -0.22
C LEU A 332 -12.01 10.11 -0.40
N ASP A 333 -12.47 9.71 -1.60
CA ASP A 333 -13.87 9.76 -1.98
C ASP A 333 -14.20 8.77 -3.10
N ALA A 334 -15.46 8.81 -3.54
CA ALA A 334 -15.97 8.05 -4.68
C ALA A 334 -15.62 6.56 -4.67
N PRO A 335 -15.82 5.84 -3.53
CA PRO A 335 -15.48 4.42 -3.46
C PRO A 335 -16.21 3.59 -4.52
N LEU A 336 -15.59 2.50 -4.95
CA LEU A 336 -16.24 1.52 -5.83
C LEU A 336 -17.31 0.75 -5.04
N PRO A 337 -18.59 0.75 -5.48
CA PRO A 337 -19.62 -0.06 -4.85
C PRO A 337 -19.30 -1.57 -4.87
N PRO A 338 -19.62 -2.33 -3.80
CA PRO A 338 -19.40 -3.78 -3.76
C PRO A 338 -20.05 -4.55 -4.91
N SER A 339 -21.17 -4.06 -5.43
CA SER A 339 -21.85 -4.64 -6.60
C SER A 339 -21.05 -4.57 -7.90
N LEU A 340 -20.00 -3.75 -7.94
CA LEU A 340 -19.11 -3.61 -9.10
C LEU A 340 -17.73 -4.29 -8.87
N GLN A 341 -17.57 -5.01 -7.76
CA GLN A 341 -16.29 -5.71 -7.48
C GLN A 341 -16.04 -6.89 -8.43
N TRP A 342 -17.07 -7.53 -8.95
CA TRP A 342 -16.95 -8.68 -9.85
C TRP A 342 -17.63 -8.42 -11.18
N CYS A 343 -16.84 -8.34 -12.25
CA CYS A 343 -17.26 -8.16 -13.63
C CYS A 343 -17.21 -9.52 -14.35
N GLN A 344 -18.28 -10.30 -14.21
CA GLN A 344 -18.33 -11.70 -14.64
C GLN A 344 -18.04 -11.90 -16.13
N PRO A 345 -18.61 -11.13 -17.09
CA PRO A 345 -18.36 -11.33 -18.53
C PRO A 345 -16.89 -11.18 -18.91
N SER A 346 -16.18 -10.29 -18.24
CA SER A 346 -14.74 -10.05 -18.44
C SER A 346 -13.85 -10.89 -17.53
N ALA A 347 -14.44 -11.58 -16.55
CA ALA A 347 -13.73 -12.30 -15.50
C ALA A 347 -12.69 -11.40 -14.80
N VAL A 348 -13.10 -10.18 -14.41
CA VAL A 348 -12.28 -9.20 -13.69
C VAL A 348 -12.85 -8.94 -12.30
N GLY A 349 -12.02 -9.03 -11.28
CA GLY A 349 -12.35 -8.65 -9.91
C GLY A 349 -11.55 -7.44 -9.42
N PHE A 350 -12.14 -6.69 -8.49
CA PHE A 350 -11.54 -5.55 -7.83
C PHE A 350 -11.57 -5.73 -6.32
N CYS A 351 -10.43 -5.55 -5.64
CA CYS A 351 -10.38 -5.44 -4.20
C CYS A 351 -9.29 -4.45 -3.77
N GLY A 352 -9.47 -3.87 -2.61
CA GLY A 352 -8.58 -2.84 -2.08
C GLY A 352 -9.32 -1.96 -1.08
N ASP A 353 -8.60 -1.10 -0.40
CA ASP A 353 -9.17 -0.13 0.54
C ASP A 353 -10.03 0.97 -0.12
N TRP A 354 -10.10 0.96 -1.44
CA TRP A 354 -10.91 1.87 -2.28
C TRP A 354 -12.30 1.32 -2.64
N ILE A 355 -12.64 0.14 -2.12
CA ILE A 355 -14.00 -0.42 -2.19
C ILE A 355 -14.86 0.18 -1.08
N ALA A 356 -16.13 0.48 -1.38
CA ALA A 356 -17.07 1.00 -0.39
C ALA A 356 -17.35 -0.02 0.72
N GLY A 357 -17.37 0.44 1.96
CA GLY A 357 -17.67 -0.42 3.10
C GLY A 357 -16.89 0.00 4.36
N PRO A 358 -17.00 -0.80 5.43
CA PRO A 358 -16.24 -0.59 6.65
C PRO A 358 -14.74 -0.54 6.36
N GLY A 359 -14.04 0.38 7.02
CA GLY A 359 -12.59 0.52 6.84
C GLY A 359 -12.16 1.10 5.50
N PHE A 360 -13.03 1.79 4.74
CA PHE A 360 -12.64 2.52 3.54
C PHE A 360 -11.39 3.37 3.79
N GLY A 361 -10.36 3.24 2.95
CA GLY A 361 -9.07 3.92 3.11
C GLY A 361 -8.14 3.32 4.18
N MET A 362 -8.51 2.20 4.80
CA MET A 362 -7.74 1.52 5.86
C MET A 362 -7.33 0.09 5.47
N ALA A 363 -6.52 -0.54 6.31
CA ALA A 363 -6.17 -1.95 6.18
C ALA A 363 -7.40 -2.87 6.27
N GLU A 364 -8.36 -2.52 7.12
CA GLU A 364 -9.65 -3.21 7.25
C GLU A 364 -10.36 -3.29 5.90
N GLY A 365 -10.57 -2.17 5.21
CA GLY A 365 -11.25 -2.14 3.93
C GLY A 365 -10.51 -2.94 2.85
N ALA A 366 -9.17 -2.91 2.85
CA ALA A 366 -8.38 -3.73 1.95
C ALA A 366 -8.61 -5.23 2.15
N LEU A 367 -8.66 -5.69 3.40
CA LEU A 367 -8.87 -7.10 3.73
C LEU A 367 -10.34 -7.51 3.61
N GLN A 368 -11.27 -6.65 4.04
CA GLN A 368 -12.71 -6.93 3.94
C GLN A 368 -13.13 -7.09 2.48
N SER A 369 -12.74 -6.14 1.61
CA SER A 369 -13.04 -6.23 0.18
C SER A 369 -12.43 -7.47 -0.49
N ALA A 370 -11.28 -7.93 -0.01
CA ALA A 370 -10.64 -9.16 -0.48
C ALA A 370 -11.44 -10.40 -0.10
N VAL A 371 -11.92 -10.47 1.15
CA VAL A 371 -12.77 -11.55 1.67
C VAL A 371 -14.13 -11.57 0.95
N ASP A 372 -14.73 -10.39 0.73
CA ASP A 372 -16.01 -10.25 0.04
C ASP A 372 -15.92 -10.67 -1.43
N LEU A 373 -14.86 -10.28 -2.13
CA LEU A 373 -14.61 -10.72 -3.51
C LEU A 373 -14.37 -12.24 -3.57
N ALA A 374 -13.63 -12.81 -2.62
CA ALA A 374 -13.40 -14.25 -2.56
C ALA A 374 -14.70 -15.04 -2.34
N ALA A 375 -15.68 -14.45 -1.62
CA ALA A 375 -16.99 -15.03 -1.43
C ALA A 375 -17.86 -15.01 -2.70
N GLN A 376 -17.63 -14.05 -3.59
CA GLN A 376 -18.35 -13.95 -4.87
C GLN A 376 -17.74 -14.86 -5.95
N TRP A 377 -16.52 -15.35 -5.72
CA TRP A 377 -15.76 -16.10 -6.73
C TRP A 377 -16.13 -17.58 -6.80
N ILE A 378 -16.65 -18.19 -5.72
CA ILE A 378 -16.95 -19.63 -5.57
C ILE A 378 -18.44 -19.84 -5.39
#